data_d1e274413e8c788b2a1208f1a3f4ec85
#
_entry.id   d1e274413e8c788b2a1208f1a3f4ec85
#
_cell.length_a   1.000
_cell.length_b   1.000
_cell.length_c   1.000
_cell.angle_alpha   90.00
_cell.angle_beta   90.00
_cell.angle_gamma   90.00
#
_symmetry.space_group_name_H-M   'P 1'
#
loop_
_entity.id
_entity.type
_entity.pdbx_description
1 polymer ?
#
loop_
_entity_poly.entity_id
_entity_poly.type
_entity_poly.pdbx_seq_one_letter_code
_entity_poly.pdbx_strand_id
1 'polypeptide(L)'
;MTNREEIERRRTFAIISHPDAGKTTLTEKFLLYGGAIAQAGEVKGKRERAAKSDWMEIEKQRGISVTSSVMQFQHGGYCINILDTPGHQDFSEDTYRTLMAADSAVMVIDGAKGVEPQTRKLFKVCALRNIPIFTFINKMDRETRDPLELCEEVERELGIDTYPVNWPIGCGKEFAGVYDRDKRCILHFTDAGHAKKAGITEIELDDPALVDLIGQARRDTLADEVELLGAGRDFDLDAVRHGKLSPVFFGSALTNFGVEPFLNAFLEMTTPPLPRVSDAGEVDVYSPEFSAFVFKIQANMNKAHRDRLAFMRICSGKFERDTEYFHVQSGRKMRLSQPQTMMAAEREIVDEAYAGDIIGVFDPGIFSIGDTITMPGKKFRFSGIPTFEPEHFMLVSPKDTMKRKQFVKGVEQIAQEGAIQIFKIPDSGFEDVVVGVVGTLQFDVFEYRMKNEYGVDLRMSGLPYEHLRLIRECPCDVKDLMLCSGSRVLEDFKGRKLIAFGGEWSVGFLTKHNEGLILDDWLSV
;
A
#
# COMPACT_ATOMS: atom_id res chain seq x y z
N MET A 1 -25.61 8.89 -15.10
CA MET A 1 -24.29 8.68 -15.74
C MET A 1 -24.25 7.31 -16.39
N THR A 2 -23.57 7.15 -17.50
CA THR A 2 -23.30 5.84 -18.10
C THR A 2 -22.25 5.08 -17.28
N ASN A 3 -22.16 3.76 -17.43
CA ASN A 3 -21.10 2.98 -16.76
C ASN A 3 -19.70 3.51 -17.11
N ARG A 4 -19.50 3.97 -18.34
CA ARG A 4 -18.23 4.53 -18.79
C ARG A 4 -17.88 5.83 -18.04
N GLU A 5 -18.83 6.76 -17.93
CA GLU A 5 -18.63 8.01 -17.19
C GLU A 5 -18.33 7.73 -15.70
N GLU A 6 -19.01 6.73 -15.12
CA GLU A 6 -18.75 6.30 -13.74
C GLU A 6 -17.33 5.74 -13.59
N ILE A 7 -16.84 4.95 -14.53
CA ILE A 7 -15.47 4.41 -14.52
C ILE A 7 -14.45 5.55 -14.70
N GLU A 8 -14.66 6.45 -15.66
CA GLU A 8 -13.73 7.53 -16.00
C GLU A 8 -13.52 8.54 -14.87
N ARG A 9 -14.49 8.72 -13.97
CA ARG A 9 -14.33 9.59 -12.80
C ARG A 9 -13.64 8.94 -11.61
N ARG A 10 -13.29 7.65 -11.67
CA ARG A 10 -12.64 6.96 -10.56
C ARG A 10 -11.13 7.17 -10.55
N ARG A 11 -10.59 7.38 -9.36
CA ARG A 11 -9.15 7.51 -9.10
C ARG A 11 -8.78 6.62 -7.92
N THR A 12 -7.97 5.61 -8.17
CA THR A 12 -7.54 4.66 -7.14
C THR A 12 -6.03 4.70 -7.04
N PHE A 13 -5.52 5.26 -5.97
CA PHE A 13 -4.09 5.44 -5.78
C PHE A 13 -3.62 5.02 -4.40
N ALA A 14 -2.36 4.64 -4.33
CA ALA A 14 -1.68 4.33 -3.09
C ALA A 14 -0.76 5.49 -2.68
N ILE A 15 -0.58 5.67 -1.38
CA ILE A 15 0.41 6.61 -0.85
C ILE A 15 1.59 5.81 -0.32
N ILE A 16 2.77 6.06 -0.88
CA ILE A 16 4.02 5.38 -0.52
C ILE A 16 5.03 6.37 0.07
N SER A 17 5.77 5.94 1.06
CA SER A 17 6.80 6.75 1.69
C SER A 17 7.73 5.94 2.58
N HIS A 18 8.84 6.54 2.96
CA HIS A 18 9.59 6.10 4.15
C HIS A 18 8.79 6.43 5.44
N PRO A 19 8.98 5.68 6.55
CA PRO A 19 8.43 6.05 7.85
C PRO A 19 8.72 7.51 8.21
N ASP A 20 7.77 8.17 8.85
CA ASP A 20 7.85 9.58 9.27
C ASP A 20 7.96 10.64 8.15
N ALA A 21 7.88 10.30 6.87
CA ALA A 21 7.85 11.30 5.79
C ALA A 21 6.56 12.15 5.78
N GLY A 22 5.53 11.75 6.55
CA GLY A 22 4.27 12.47 6.71
C GLY A 22 3.11 11.91 5.90
N LYS A 23 3.19 10.64 5.50
CA LYS A 23 2.17 9.91 4.74
C LYS A 23 0.78 10.01 5.40
N THR A 24 0.65 9.54 6.65
CA THR A 24 -0.61 9.53 7.38
C THR A 24 -1.20 10.95 7.53
N THR A 25 -0.34 11.96 7.75
CA THR A 25 -0.76 13.36 7.79
C THR A 25 -1.34 13.79 6.45
N LEU A 26 -0.68 13.47 5.33
CA LEU A 26 -1.16 13.82 3.99
C LEU A 26 -2.49 13.11 3.67
N THR A 27 -2.61 11.82 4.02
CA THR A 27 -3.87 11.05 3.87
C THR A 27 -5.03 11.73 4.60
N GLU A 28 -4.83 12.15 5.86
CA GLU A 28 -5.86 12.86 6.62
C GLU A 28 -6.23 14.21 6.00
N LYS A 29 -5.25 14.91 5.40
CA LYS A 29 -5.55 16.16 4.70
C LYS A 29 -6.37 15.94 3.43
N PHE A 30 -6.12 14.89 2.68
CA PHE A 30 -6.98 14.55 1.55
C PHE A 30 -8.42 14.26 1.97
N LEU A 31 -8.62 13.54 3.07
CA LEU A 31 -9.94 13.31 3.64
C LEU A 31 -10.61 14.62 4.13
N LEU A 32 -9.83 15.55 4.68
CA LEU A 32 -10.31 16.86 5.10
C LEU A 32 -10.78 17.70 3.89
N TYR A 33 -9.97 17.77 2.82
CA TYR A 33 -10.31 18.50 1.61
C TYR A 33 -11.48 17.85 0.86
N GLY A 34 -11.55 16.53 0.87
CA GLY A 34 -12.70 15.77 0.36
C GLY A 34 -13.98 15.89 1.20
N GLY A 35 -13.92 16.55 2.36
CA GLY A 35 -15.07 16.68 3.25
C GLY A 35 -15.48 15.39 3.97
N ALA A 36 -14.67 14.34 3.88
CA ALA A 36 -14.91 13.06 4.54
C ALA A 36 -14.66 13.12 6.06
N ILE A 37 -13.87 14.09 6.52
CA ILE A 37 -13.65 14.39 7.94
C ILE A 37 -13.79 15.89 8.20
N ALA A 38 -14.33 16.25 9.37
CA ALA A 38 -14.54 17.66 9.73
C ALA A 38 -13.26 18.33 10.25
N GLN A 39 -12.33 17.56 10.83
CA GLN A 39 -11.05 18.04 11.36
C GLN A 39 -9.99 16.95 11.18
N ALA A 40 -8.79 17.34 10.78
CA ALA A 40 -7.65 16.43 10.77
C ALA A 40 -7.07 16.30 12.19
N GLY A 41 -6.65 15.08 12.57
CA GLY A 41 -5.95 14.83 13.83
C GLY A 41 -4.46 15.12 13.69
N GLU A 42 -3.82 15.59 14.75
CA GLU A 42 -2.36 15.59 14.84
C GLU A 42 -1.84 14.19 15.19
N VAL A 43 -0.96 13.64 14.37
CA VAL A 43 -0.27 12.37 14.63
C VAL A 43 0.68 12.45 15.85
N LYS A 44 1.02 13.66 16.29
CA LYS A 44 1.90 13.93 17.43
C LYS A 44 1.18 14.71 18.52
N GLY A 45 0.45 14.03 19.37
CA GLY A 45 -0.10 14.66 20.58
C GLY A 45 -0.81 13.63 21.46
N LYS A 46 -0.23 13.39 22.63
CA LYS A 46 -0.73 12.62 23.76
C LYS A 46 -2.22 12.20 23.69
N ARG A 47 -2.42 10.89 23.53
CA ARG A 47 -3.52 10.03 23.99
C ARG A 47 -4.97 10.22 23.52
N GLU A 48 -5.37 11.25 22.79
CA GLU A 48 -6.81 11.41 22.46
C GLU A 48 -7.17 11.62 20.98
N ARG A 49 -6.19 11.73 20.05
CA ARG A 49 -6.44 11.94 18.62
C ARG A 49 -5.52 11.04 17.78
N ALA A 50 -5.80 9.73 17.77
CA ALA A 50 -5.14 8.83 16.83
C ALA A 50 -5.66 9.10 15.41
N ALA A 51 -4.78 8.91 14.40
CA ALA A 51 -5.16 8.99 13.00
C ALA A 51 -6.34 8.04 12.70
N LYS A 52 -7.29 8.50 11.89
CA LYS A 52 -8.45 7.66 11.51
C LYS A 52 -8.05 6.45 10.67
N SER A 53 -6.90 6.49 10.01
CA SER A 53 -6.30 5.37 9.29
C SER A 53 -5.79 4.26 10.21
N ASP A 54 -5.32 4.59 11.42
CA ASP A 54 -4.76 3.65 12.39
C ASP A 54 -5.87 3.15 13.32
N TRP A 55 -6.47 2.03 12.99
CA TRP A 55 -7.61 1.47 13.73
C TRP A 55 -7.20 0.45 14.79
N MET A 56 -6.03 -0.21 14.65
CA MET A 56 -5.54 -1.17 15.62
C MET A 56 -4.94 -0.47 16.84
N GLU A 57 -5.20 -1.02 18.03
CA GLU A 57 -4.65 -0.48 19.29
C GLU A 57 -3.12 -0.50 19.32
N ILE A 58 -2.50 -1.50 18.68
CA ILE A 58 -1.04 -1.61 18.58
C ILE A 58 -0.46 -0.51 17.69
N GLU A 59 -1.16 -0.10 16.62
CA GLU A 59 -0.78 1.02 15.75
C GLU A 59 -0.76 2.32 16.55
N LYS A 60 -1.81 2.56 17.34
CA LYS A 60 -1.93 3.74 18.21
C LYS A 60 -0.87 3.79 19.30
N GLN A 61 -0.55 2.63 19.89
CA GLN A 61 0.47 2.55 20.97
C GLN A 61 1.88 2.76 20.44
N ARG A 62 2.19 2.26 19.25
CA ARG A 62 3.51 2.36 18.63
C ARG A 62 3.69 3.57 17.73
N GLY A 63 2.60 4.19 17.27
CA GLY A 63 2.61 5.33 16.35
C GLY A 63 3.07 4.96 14.94
N ILE A 64 2.89 3.70 14.53
CA ILE A 64 3.22 3.18 13.19
C ILE A 64 2.03 2.43 12.63
N SER A 65 1.72 2.64 11.34
CA SER A 65 0.72 1.86 10.64
C SER A 65 1.27 0.45 10.36
N VAL A 66 0.50 -0.57 10.73
CA VAL A 66 0.84 -1.99 10.60
C VAL A 66 0.13 -2.61 9.40
N THR A 67 -1.10 -2.18 9.14
CA THR A 67 -1.92 -2.68 8.04
C THR A 67 -2.32 -1.55 7.11
N SER A 68 -2.43 -1.87 5.81
CA SER A 68 -3.01 -0.91 4.85
C SER A 68 -4.48 -0.66 5.14
N SER A 69 -4.92 0.57 4.91
CA SER A 69 -6.33 0.95 4.99
C SER A 69 -6.85 1.43 3.64
N VAL A 70 -8.13 1.20 3.41
CA VAL A 70 -8.85 1.64 2.20
C VAL A 70 -9.83 2.71 2.63
N MET A 71 -9.81 3.85 1.95
CA MET A 71 -10.72 4.95 2.23
C MET A 71 -11.27 5.49 0.93
N GLN A 72 -12.58 5.77 0.89
CA GLN A 72 -13.26 6.32 -0.26
C GLN A 72 -13.90 7.67 0.08
N PHE A 73 -13.87 8.61 -0.85
CA PHE A 73 -14.58 9.88 -0.76
C PHE A 73 -14.76 10.49 -2.15
N GLN A 74 -15.53 11.58 -2.23
CA GLN A 74 -15.74 12.32 -3.48
C GLN A 74 -15.14 13.72 -3.38
N HIS A 75 -14.48 14.16 -4.45
CA HIS A 75 -13.91 15.50 -4.55
C HIS A 75 -13.83 15.94 -6.01
N GLY A 76 -14.23 17.19 -6.32
CA GLY A 76 -14.11 17.76 -7.68
C GLY A 76 -14.78 16.94 -8.78
N GLY A 77 -15.85 16.19 -8.48
CA GLY A 77 -16.54 15.31 -9.42
C GLY A 77 -15.90 13.90 -9.55
N TYR A 78 -14.75 13.67 -8.94
CA TYR A 78 -14.08 12.37 -8.91
C TYR A 78 -14.55 11.52 -7.73
N CYS A 79 -14.57 10.20 -7.94
CA CYS A 79 -14.71 9.20 -6.89
C CYS A 79 -13.31 8.65 -6.58
N ILE A 80 -12.83 8.89 -5.37
CA ILE A 80 -11.45 8.68 -4.98
C ILE A 80 -11.36 7.50 -4.02
N ASN A 81 -10.47 6.55 -4.33
CA ASN A 81 -10.10 5.45 -3.45
C ASN A 81 -8.64 5.62 -3.05
N ILE A 82 -8.38 5.91 -1.79
CA ILE A 82 -7.04 5.97 -1.23
C ILE A 82 -6.69 4.63 -0.59
N LEU A 83 -5.52 4.13 -0.97
CA LEU A 83 -4.88 2.98 -0.35
C LEU A 83 -3.73 3.49 0.52
N ASP A 84 -3.97 3.64 1.81
CA ASP A 84 -2.93 4.04 2.76
C ASP A 84 -2.11 2.82 3.16
N THR A 85 -0.81 2.81 2.84
CA THR A 85 0.07 1.65 3.02
C THR A 85 0.91 1.78 4.29
N PRO A 86 1.32 0.68 4.96
CA PRO A 86 2.32 0.76 6.02
C PRO A 86 3.62 1.38 5.52
N GLY A 87 4.20 2.28 6.33
CA GLY A 87 5.50 2.89 6.00
C GLY A 87 6.70 2.02 6.38
N HIS A 88 6.55 1.11 7.35
CA HIS A 88 7.64 0.31 7.88
C HIS A 88 7.99 -0.88 6.96
N GLN A 89 9.29 -1.14 6.79
CA GLN A 89 9.78 -2.21 5.90
C GLN A 89 9.29 -3.61 6.27
N ASP A 90 9.05 -3.89 7.54
CA ASP A 90 8.57 -5.18 8.02
C ASP A 90 7.18 -5.54 7.48
N PHE A 91 6.42 -4.54 7.01
CA PHE A 91 5.08 -4.70 6.42
C PHE A 91 5.08 -4.50 4.90
N SER A 92 6.23 -4.63 4.25
CA SER A 92 6.39 -4.41 2.81
C SER A 92 5.53 -5.35 1.97
N GLU A 93 5.23 -6.56 2.43
CA GLU A 93 4.35 -7.50 1.73
C GLU A 93 2.90 -7.01 1.66
N ASP A 94 2.35 -6.46 2.76
CA ASP A 94 1.00 -5.85 2.75
C ASP A 94 0.97 -4.60 1.85
N THR A 95 2.04 -3.80 1.88
CA THR A 95 2.21 -2.66 0.98
C THR A 95 2.24 -3.11 -0.48
N TYR A 96 2.98 -4.16 -0.82
CA TYR A 96 3.05 -4.69 -2.18
C TYR A 96 1.67 -5.16 -2.68
N ARG A 97 0.95 -5.94 -1.87
CA ARG A 97 -0.42 -6.41 -2.20
C ARG A 97 -1.36 -5.25 -2.45
N THR A 98 -1.28 -4.23 -1.62
CA THR A 98 -2.10 -3.02 -1.73
C THR A 98 -1.76 -2.22 -2.98
N LEU A 99 -0.48 -2.08 -3.30
CA LEU A 99 -0.02 -1.47 -4.55
C LEU A 99 -0.53 -2.21 -5.79
N MET A 100 -0.73 -3.53 -5.71
CA MET A 100 -1.35 -4.27 -6.80
C MET A 100 -2.79 -3.83 -7.08
N ALA A 101 -3.50 -3.22 -6.15
CA ALA A 101 -4.85 -2.69 -6.35
C ALA A 101 -4.88 -1.24 -6.85
N ALA A 102 -3.76 -0.51 -6.83
CA ALA A 102 -3.67 0.88 -7.25
C ALA A 102 -3.49 1.06 -8.77
N ASP A 103 -3.93 2.20 -9.29
CA ASP A 103 -3.72 2.63 -10.68
C ASP A 103 -2.67 3.75 -10.78
N SER A 104 -2.34 4.40 -9.66
CA SER A 104 -1.27 5.39 -9.55
C SER A 104 -0.72 5.41 -8.12
N ALA A 105 0.38 6.13 -7.90
CA ALA A 105 0.97 6.28 -6.59
C ALA A 105 1.34 7.74 -6.29
N VAL A 106 1.15 8.14 -5.04
CA VAL A 106 1.70 9.38 -4.48
C VAL A 106 2.88 9.01 -3.60
N MET A 107 4.06 9.42 -4.03
CA MET A 107 5.31 9.22 -3.31
C MET A 107 5.61 10.44 -2.44
N VAL A 108 5.63 10.25 -1.12
CA VAL A 108 5.90 11.33 -0.15
C VAL A 108 7.36 11.26 0.29
N ILE A 109 8.07 12.36 0.09
CA ILE A 109 9.49 12.53 0.44
C ILE A 109 9.62 13.62 1.51
N ASP A 110 10.42 13.36 2.53
CA ASP A 110 10.81 14.37 3.52
C ASP A 110 11.85 15.33 2.89
N GLY A 111 11.50 16.61 2.77
CA GLY A 111 12.37 17.62 2.13
C GLY A 111 13.74 17.80 2.78
N ALA A 112 13.89 17.44 4.06
CA ALA A 112 15.18 17.48 4.74
C ALA A 112 16.05 16.24 4.49
N LYS A 113 15.41 15.08 4.21
CA LYS A 113 16.09 13.79 4.11
C LYS A 113 16.30 13.30 2.67
N GLY A 114 15.40 13.68 1.75
CA GLY A 114 15.42 13.19 0.36
C GLY A 114 14.94 11.75 0.21
N VAL A 115 15.53 11.03 -0.75
CA VAL A 115 15.12 9.64 -1.09
C VAL A 115 15.69 8.65 -0.09
N GLU A 116 14.83 8.08 0.74
CA GLU A 116 15.19 7.13 1.80
C GLU A 116 15.02 5.66 1.32
N PRO A 117 15.64 4.65 2.00
CA PRO A 117 15.68 3.26 1.52
C PRO A 117 14.32 2.64 1.24
N GLN A 118 13.32 2.88 2.08
CA GLN A 118 11.98 2.32 1.87
C GLN A 118 11.29 2.93 0.64
N THR A 119 11.49 4.23 0.40
CA THR A 119 10.99 4.91 -0.81
C THR A 119 11.51 4.23 -2.07
N ARG A 120 12.82 3.88 -2.13
CA ARG A 120 13.42 3.16 -3.28
C ARG A 120 12.78 1.79 -3.49
N LYS A 121 12.54 1.03 -2.40
CA LYS A 121 11.90 -0.30 -2.50
C LYS A 121 10.48 -0.20 -3.06
N LEU A 122 9.68 0.71 -2.54
CA LEU A 122 8.29 0.89 -2.95
C LEU A 122 8.16 1.47 -4.36
N PHE A 123 9.03 2.40 -4.72
CA PHE A 123 9.14 2.92 -6.08
C PHE A 123 9.35 1.81 -7.10
N LYS A 124 10.29 0.87 -6.85
CA LYS A 124 10.54 -0.26 -7.75
C LYS A 124 9.29 -1.10 -8.01
N VAL A 125 8.45 -1.29 -6.99
CA VAL A 125 7.18 -2.01 -7.15
C VAL A 125 6.22 -1.28 -8.08
N CYS A 126 6.12 0.04 -7.94
CA CYS A 126 5.29 0.87 -8.83
C CYS A 126 5.84 0.88 -10.26
N ALA A 127 7.15 1.03 -10.41
CA ALA A 127 7.83 1.03 -11.71
C ALA A 127 7.65 -0.29 -12.49
N LEU A 128 7.71 -1.44 -11.81
CA LEU A 128 7.44 -2.76 -12.43
C LEU A 128 6.04 -2.86 -13.03
N ARG A 129 5.10 -2.06 -12.54
CA ARG A 129 3.72 -2.01 -13.04
C ARG A 129 3.47 -0.88 -14.03
N ASN A 130 4.46 -0.03 -14.29
CA ASN A 130 4.36 1.17 -15.14
C ASN A 130 3.19 2.09 -14.74
N ILE A 131 2.86 2.16 -13.44
CA ILE A 131 1.82 3.07 -12.97
C ILE A 131 2.37 4.49 -12.78
N PRO A 132 1.56 5.54 -13.01
CA PRO A 132 1.96 6.93 -12.76
C PRO A 132 2.39 7.14 -11.32
N ILE A 133 3.49 7.87 -11.12
CA ILE A 133 4.02 8.20 -9.80
C ILE A 133 4.13 9.72 -9.69
N PHE A 134 3.47 10.28 -8.68
CA PHE A 134 3.49 11.71 -8.33
C PHE A 134 4.30 11.91 -7.08
N THR A 135 5.25 12.82 -7.10
CA THR A 135 6.14 13.08 -5.96
C THR A 135 5.66 14.30 -5.18
N PHE A 136 5.43 14.12 -3.88
CA PHE A 136 5.14 15.22 -2.96
C PHE A 136 6.29 15.39 -1.98
N ILE A 137 7.07 16.46 -2.15
CA ILE A 137 8.16 16.85 -1.24
C ILE A 137 7.53 17.61 -0.08
N ASN A 138 7.48 16.93 1.05
CA ASN A 138 6.75 17.33 2.25
C ASN A 138 7.66 18.00 3.28
N LYS A 139 7.05 18.67 4.25
CA LYS A 139 7.69 19.33 5.39
C LYS A 139 8.46 20.58 5.03
N MET A 140 8.02 21.33 4.01
CA MET A 140 8.59 22.62 3.68
C MET A 140 8.46 23.66 4.81
N ASP A 141 7.64 23.37 5.84
CA ASP A 141 7.57 24.13 7.10
C ASP A 141 8.80 24.01 8.00
N ARG A 142 9.80 23.23 7.57
CA ARG A 142 11.09 23.03 8.25
C ARG A 142 12.23 23.34 7.28
N GLU A 143 13.45 23.47 7.84
CA GLU A 143 14.65 23.52 7.01
C GLU A 143 14.75 22.28 6.12
N THR A 144 14.87 22.51 4.82
CA THR A 144 14.94 21.47 3.79
C THR A 144 16.22 21.62 2.98
N ARG A 145 16.52 20.60 2.20
CA ARG A 145 17.57 20.67 1.19
C ARG A 145 17.10 21.53 0.02
N ASP A 146 18.04 21.88 -0.84
CA ASP A 146 17.74 22.64 -2.06
C ASP A 146 16.71 21.89 -2.94
N PRO A 147 15.69 22.56 -3.46
CA PRO A 147 14.66 21.93 -4.29
C PRO A 147 15.18 21.29 -5.57
N LEU A 148 16.19 21.88 -6.24
CA LEU A 148 16.82 21.29 -7.43
C LEU A 148 17.58 20.02 -7.07
N GLU A 149 18.39 20.05 -6.00
CA GLU A 149 19.10 18.86 -5.51
C GLU A 149 18.14 17.70 -5.19
N LEU A 150 16.97 18.00 -4.63
CA LEU A 150 15.95 16.98 -4.33
C LEU A 150 15.37 16.38 -5.61
N CYS A 151 15.10 17.17 -6.63
CA CYS A 151 14.66 16.67 -7.94
C CYS A 151 15.74 15.80 -8.60
N GLU A 152 16.99 16.27 -8.64
CA GLU A 152 18.14 15.53 -9.17
C GLU A 152 18.37 14.20 -8.42
N GLU A 153 18.17 14.20 -7.10
CA GLU A 153 18.27 12.97 -6.31
C GLU A 153 17.17 11.96 -6.68
N VAL A 154 15.93 12.40 -6.88
CA VAL A 154 14.85 11.55 -7.35
C VAL A 154 15.20 10.94 -8.70
N GLU A 155 15.69 11.72 -9.65
CA GLU A 155 16.11 11.25 -10.98
C GLU A 155 17.26 10.24 -10.89
N ARG A 156 18.29 10.56 -10.15
CA ARG A 156 19.49 9.72 -10.00
C ARG A 156 19.20 8.41 -9.27
N GLU A 157 18.46 8.47 -8.16
CA GLU A 157 18.24 7.32 -7.27
C GLU A 157 17.14 6.39 -7.75
N LEU A 158 16.13 6.93 -8.43
CA LEU A 158 14.96 6.18 -8.84
C LEU A 158 14.92 5.91 -10.35
N GLY A 159 15.65 6.68 -11.14
CA GLY A 159 15.70 6.53 -12.62
C GLY A 159 14.40 6.95 -13.30
N ILE A 160 13.69 7.90 -12.73
CA ILE A 160 12.49 8.53 -13.30
C ILE A 160 12.74 10.02 -13.47
N ASP A 161 12.38 10.57 -14.62
CA ASP A 161 12.45 12.00 -14.87
C ASP A 161 11.51 12.78 -13.94
N THR A 162 11.87 14.02 -13.59
CA THR A 162 11.05 14.89 -12.75
C THR A 162 10.56 16.12 -13.50
N TYR A 163 9.38 16.61 -13.11
CA TYR A 163 8.85 17.91 -13.54
C TYR A 163 8.25 18.63 -12.34
N PRO A 164 8.93 19.67 -11.79
CA PRO A 164 8.33 20.50 -10.77
C PRO A 164 7.08 21.22 -11.31
N VAL A 165 5.91 20.88 -10.79
CA VAL A 165 4.62 21.52 -11.14
C VAL A 165 4.47 22.82 -10.38
N ASN A 166 4.92 22.83 -9.13
CA ASN A 166 5.04 24.04 -8.34
C ASN A 166 6.47 24.21 -7.82
N TRP A 167 6.82 25.41 -7.38
CA TRP A 167 8.14 25.74 -6.84
C TRP A 167 8.00 26.42 -5.47
N PRO A 168 8.75 26.00 -4.44
CA PRO A 168 8.58 26.52 -3.09
C PRO A 168 9.20 27.91 -2.95
N ILE A 169 8.55 28.80 -2.22
CA ILE A 169 9.03 30.13 -1.88
C ILE A 169 9.59 30.11 -0.46
N GLY A 170 10.89 29.80 -0.35
CA GLY A 170 11.57 29.59 0.92
C GLY A 170 11.25 28.23 1.56
N CYS A 171 11.81 28.02 2.76
CA CYS A 171 11.55 26.84 3.60
C CYS A 171 11.57 27.23 5.08
N GLY A 172 11.16 26.31 5.94
CA GLY A 172 11.10 26.54 7.37
C GLY A 172 10.07 27.62 7.75
N LYS A 173 10.46 28.55 8.59
CA LYS A 173 9.61 29.68 8.99
C LYS A 173 9.34 30.67 7.88
N GLU A 174 10.16 30.62 6.85
CA GLU A 174 10.12 31.52 5.70
C GLU A 174 9.33 30.91 4.51
N PHE A 175 8.76 29.74 4.67
CA PHE A 175 7.92 29.10 3.66
C PHE A 175 6.62 29.88 3.49
N ALA A 176 6.59 30.77 2.49
CA ALA A 176 5.49 31.70 2.26
C ALA A 176 4.42 31.15 1.31
N GLY A 177 4.76 30.19 0.47
CA GLY A 177 3.86 29.66 -0.54
C GLY A 177 4.60 28.88 -1.62
N VAL A 178 3.94 28.70 -2.75
CA VAL A 178 4.53 28.06 -3.93
C VAL A 178 4.23 28.88 -5.19
N TYR A 179 5.14 28.90 -6.14
CA TYR A 179 4.87 29.34 -7.50
C TYR A 179 4.26 28.19 -8.30
N ASP A 180 3.07 28.38 -8.84
CA ASP A 180 2.38 27.44 -9.72
C ASP A 180 2.82 27.69 -11.17
N ARG A 181 3.49 26.72 -11.80
CA ARG A 181 4.06 26.89 -13.15
C ARG A 181 3.00 26.91 -14.25
N ASP A 182 1.87 26.21 -14.07
CA ASP A 182 0.79 26.18 -15.04
C ASP A 182 0.01 27.49 -15.02
N LYS A 183 -0.39 27.93 -13.83
CA LYS A 183 -1.09 29.20 -13.65
C LYS A 183 -0.19 30.44 -13.78
N ARG A 184 1.14 30.27 -13.66
CA ARG A 184 2.14 31.33 -13.64
C ARG A 184 1.90 32.37 -12.54
N CYS A 185 1.43 31.94 -11.39
CA CYS A 185 1.14 32.78 -10.24
C CYS A 185 1.69 32.17 -8.95
N ILE A 186 1.80 32.99 -7.92
CA ILE A 186 2.16 32.56 -6.58
C ILE A 186 0.88 32.20 -5.83
N LEU A 187 0.85 31.01 -5.24
CA LEU A 187 -0.14 30.59 -4.28
C LEU A 187 0.39 30.89 -2.88
N HIS A 188 -0.02 31.99 -2.32
CA HIS A 188 0.31 32.37 -0.95
C HIS A 188 -0.68 31.73 0.02
N PHE A 189 -0.15 31.08 1.06
CA PHE A 189 -0.95 30.36 2.05
C PHE A 189 -1.02 31.16 3.36
N THR A 190 -2.25 31.31 3.87
CA THR A 190 -2.48 31.86 5.20
C THR A 190 -2.76 30.75 6.19
N ASP A 191 -2.08 30.79 7.33
CA ASP A 191 -2.25 29.78 8.38
C ASP A 191 -3.65 29.87 9.00
N ALA A 192 -4.46 28.84 8.81
CA ALA A 192 -5.77 28.68 9.45
C ALA A 192 -5.73 27.70 10.64
N GLY A 193 -4.52 27.25 11.03
CA GLY A 193 -4.29 26.21 12.02
C GLY A 193 -4.41 24.79 11.44
N HIS A 194 -3.76 23.83 12.08
CA HIS A 194 -3.57 22.45 11.58
C HIS A 194 -4.87 21.68 11.27
N ALA A 195 -5.99 22.09 11.84
CA ALA A 195 -7.27 21.39 11.72
C ALA A 195 -8.21 21.98 10.65
N LYS A 196 -7.82 23.03 9.97
CA LYS A 196 -8.66 23.74 8.99
C LYS A 196 -7.95 23.86 7.65
N LYS A 197 -8.74 24.07 6.58
CA LYS A 197 -8.21 24.35 5.25
C LYS A 197 -7.42 25.66 5.28
N ALA A 198 -6.25 25.71 4.62
CA ALA A 198 -5.50 26.95 4.45
C ALA A 198 -6.25 27.91 3.53
N GLY A 199 -6.17 29.20 3.80
CA GLY A 199 -6.60 30.21 2.84
C GLY A 199 -5.55 30.31 1.73
N ILE A 200 -6.01 30.46 0.49
CA ILE A 200 -5.13 30.60 -0.69
C ILE A 200 -5.41 31.96 -1.33
N THR A 201 -4.34 32.74 -1.53
CA THR A 201 -4.37 34.00 -2.29
C THR A 201 -3.47 33.84 -3.50
N GLU A 202 -3.99 34.07 -4.70
CA GLU A 202 -3.21 34.07 -5.94
C GLU A 202 -2.62 35.45 -6.18
N ILE A 203 -1.30 35.54 -6.43
CA ILE A 203 -0.55 36.78 -6.65
C ILE A 203 0.31 36.58 -7.88
N GLU A 204 0.30 37.54 -8.83
CA GLU A 204 1.18 37.50 -9.98
C GLU A 204 2.64 37.78 -9.60
N LEU A 205 3.59 37.23 -10.35
CA LEU A 205 5.04 37.41 -10.06
C LEU A 205 5.47 38.87 -10.12
N ASP A 206 4.80 39.66 -10.96
CA ASP A 206 5.09 41.10 -11.15
C ASP A 206 4.26 42.04 -10.25
N ASP A 207 3.38 41.48 -9.41
CA ASP A 207 2.56 42.28 -8.50
C ASP A 207 3.45 42.91 -7.41
N PRO A 208 3.40 44.23 -7.22
CA PRO A 208 4.11 44.91 -6.13
C PRO A 208 3.81 44.36 -4.73
N ALA A 209 2.61 43.86 -4.52
CA ALA A 209 2.19 43.24 -3.25
C ALA A 209 3.08 42.03 -2.89
N LEU A 210 3.67 41.35 -3.87
CA LEU A 210 4.59 40.25 -3.62
C LEU A 210 5.85 40.70 -2.88
N VAL A 211 6.40 41.89 -3.23
CA VAL A 211 7.57 42.44 -2.56
C VAL A 211 7.28 42.75 -1.09
N ASP A 212 6.08 43.28 -0.80
CA ASP A 212 5.66 43.57 0.56
C ASP A 212 5.54 42.27 1.38
N LEU A 213 5.20 41.15 0.72
CA LEU A 213 4.97 39.87 1.37
C LEU A 213 6.25 39.08 1.65
N ILE A 214 7.16 38.97 0.65
CA ILE A 214 8.35 38.11 0.73
C ILE A 214 9.66 38.86 0.72
N GLY A 215 9.64 40.16 0.47
CA GLY A 215 10.80 41.03 0.33
C GLY A 215 11.45 40.99 -1.06
N GLN A 216 12.13 42.06 -1.44
CA GLN A 216 12.73 42.24 -2.79
C GLN A 216 13.73 41.12 -3.13
N ALA A 217 14.67 40.82 -2.22
CA ALA A 217 15.71 39.81 -2.47
C ALA A 217 15.14 38.43 -2.80
N ARG A 218 14.10 38.02 -2.08
CA ARG A 218 13.46 36.71 -2.33
C ARG A 218 12.64 36.70 -3.61
N ARG A 219 11.99 37.81 -3.92
CA ARG A 219 11.29 37.99 -5.20
C ARG A 219 12.25 37.87 -6.37
N ASP A 220 13.43 38.49 -6.29
CA ASP A 220 14.45 38.43 -7.35
C ASP A 220 15.00 36.99 -7.49
N THR A 221 15.33 36.31 -6.37
CA THR A 221 15.73 34.90 -6.40
C THR A 221 14.63 34.01 -7.03
N LEU A 222 13.36 34.19 -6.67
CA LEU A 222 12.27 33.44 -7.27
C LEU A 222 12.16 33.69 -8.78
N ALA A 223 12.38 34.91 -9.24
CA ALA A 223 12.34 35.23 -10.67
C ALA A 223 13.45 34.49 -11.44
N ASP A 224 14.68 34.46 -10.89
CA ASP A 224 15.80 33.71 -11.47
C ASP A 224 15.51 32.18 -11.49
N GLU A 225 14.94 31.64 -10.41
CA GLU A 225 14.55 30.23 -10.32
C GLU A 225 13.44 29.88 -11.31
N VAL A 226 12.43 30.73 -11.49
CA VAL A 226 11.35 30.55 -12.47
C VAL A 226 11.88 30.57 -13.90
N GLU A 227 12.85 31.47 -14.21
CA GLU A 227 13.53 31.51 -15.52
C GLU A 227 14.29 30.19 -15.76
N LEU A 228 15.03 29.71 -14.77
CA LEU A 228 15.78 28.46 -14.85
C LEU A 228 14.83 27.26 -15.09
N LEU A 229 13.71 27.19 -14.36
CA LEU A 229 12.69 26.18 -14.55
C LEU A 229 12.05 26.24 -15.93
N GLY A 230 11.89 27.45 -16.50
CA GLY A 230 11.37 27.66 -17.86
C GLY A 230 12.32 27.18 -18.96
N ALA A 231 13.63 27.18 -18.71
CA ALA A 231 14.64 26.63 -19.62
C ALA A 231 14.77 25.09 -19.53
N GLY A 232 14.15 24.48 -18.54
CA GLY A 232 14.19 23.03 -18.31
C GLY A 232 13.25 22.24 -19.25
N ARG A 233 12.89 21.03 -18.81
CA ARG A 233 12.02 20.11 -19.54
C ARG A 233 10.59 20.64 -19.65
N ASP A 234 9.95 20.39 -20.82
CA ASP A 234 8.52 20.60 -21.00
C ASP A 234 7.69 19.51 -20.29
N PHE A 235 6.47 19.88 -19.90
CA PHE A 235 5.53 18.92 -19.31
C PHE A 235 5.00 17.96 -20.36
N ASP A 236 5.10 16.65 -20.08
CA ASP A 236 4.61 15.57 -20.93
C ASP A 236 3.67 14.66 -20.12
N LEU A 237 2.37 14.88 -20.29
CA LEU A 237 1.32 14.10 -19.62
C LEU A 237 1.34 12.61 -20.02
N ASP A 238 1.74 12.31 -21.26
CA ASP A 238 1.83 10.93 -21.72
C ASP A 238 2.97 10.19 -21.02
N ALA A 239 4.13 10.85 -20.88
CA ALA A 239 5.24 10.32 -20.07
C ALA A 239 4.85 10.11 -18.60
N VAL A 240 4.03 11.00 -18.00
CA VAL A 240 3.49 10.83 -16.65
C VAL A 240 2.62 9.57 -16.58
N ARG A 241 1.69 9.41 -17.51
CA ARG A 241 0.75 8.27 -17.53
C ARG A 241 1.44 6.92 -17.71
N HIS A 242 2.62 6.90 -18.32
CA HIS A 242 3.44 5.70 -18.49
C HIS A 242 4.53 5.52 -17.41
N GLY A 243 4.51 6.32 -16.34
CA GLY A 243 5.46 6.22 -15.24
C GLY A 243 6.90 6.56 -15.60
N LYS A 244 7.12 7.37 -16.66
CA LYS A 244 8.44 7.84 -17.11
C LYS A 244 8.81 9.22 -16.59
N LEU A 245 7.82 10.04 -16.27
CA LEU A 245 7.95 11.38 -15.72
C LEU A 245 7.15 11.47 -14.42
N SER A 246 7.75 11.96 -13.35
CA SER A 246 7.06 12.22 -12.08
C SER A 246 6.81 13.72 -11.93
N PRO A 247 5.54 14.16 -11.90
CA PRO A 247 5.21 15.51 -11.46
C PRO A 247 5.62 15.70 -9.99
N VAL A 248 6.39 16.74 -9.71
CA VAL A 248 6.88 17.05 -8.36
C VAL A 248 6.15 18.26 -7.80
N PHE A 249 5.69 18.11 -6.57
CA PHE A 249 5.00 19.14 -5.80
C PHE A 249 5.70 19.37 -4.47
N PHE A 250 5.85 20.61 -4.08
CA PHE A 250 6.41 21.02 -2.81
C PHE A 250 5.29 21.54 -1.89
N GLY A 251 5.35 21.17 -0.61
CA GLY A 251 4.35 21.62 0.34
C GLY A 251 4.58 21.14 1.77
N SER A 252 3.61 21.41 2.63
CA SER A 252 3.58 20.91 4.01
C SER A 252 2.21 20.36 4.34
N ALA A 253 2.16 19.05 4.56
CA ALA A 253 0.94 18.40 5.03
C ALA A 253 0.55 18.88 6.44
N LEU A 254 1.51 19.29 7.27
CA LEU A 254 1.24 19.78 8.62
C LEU A 254 0.47 21.11 8.61
N THR A 255 0.93 22.07 7.83
CA THR A 255 0.34 23.41 7.72
C THR A 255 -0.77 23.52 6.69
N ASN A 256 -1.05 22.46 5.92
CA ASN A 256 -1.96 22.42 4.76
C ASN A 256 -1.47 23.21 3.53
N PHE A 257 -0.23 23.69 3.53
CA PHE A 257 0.28 24.49 2.43
C PHE A 257 0.63 23.60 1.22
N GLY A 258 0.09 23.94 0.05
CA GLY A 258 0.27 23.20 -1.19
C GLY A 258 -0.55 21.91 -1.33
N VAL A 259 -1.30 21.48 -0.31
CA VAL A 259 -2.02 20.19 -0.33
C VAL A 259 -3.25 20.21 -1.22
N GLU A 260 -4.09 21.25 -1.16
CA GLU A 260 -5.27 21.35 -2.02
C GLU A 260 -4.91 21.53 -3.50
N PRO A 261 -3.99 22.43 -3.87
CA PRO A 261 -3.50 22.52 -5.25
C PRO A 261 -2.92 21.20 -5.75
N PHE A 262 -2.15 20.49 -4.92
CA PHE A 262 -1.64 19.17 -5.27
C PHE A 262 -2.76 18.17 -5.55
N LEU A 263 -3.75 18.07 -4.66
CA LEU A 263 -4.85 17.13 -4.84
C LEU A 263 -5.61 17.39 -6.15
N ASN A 264 -5.91 18.66 -6.45
CA ASN A 264 -6.63 19.04 -7.66
C ASN A 264 -5.81 18.71 -8.92
N ALA A 265 -4.55 19.13 -8.99
CA ALA A 265 -3.67 18.84 -10.12
C ALA A 265 -3.43 17.33 -10.29
N PHE A 266 -3.23 16.60 -9.19
CA PHE A 266 -3.10 15.14 -9.22
C PHE A 266 -4.32 14.47 -9.85
N LEU A 267 -5.54 14.85 -9.46
CA LEU A 267 -6.77 14.24 -9.98
C LEU A 267 -6.98 14.48 -11.48
N GLU A 268 -6.50 15.60 -11.99
CA GLU A 268 -6.56 15.92 -13.42
C GLU A 268 -5.50 15.17 -14.24
N MET A 269 -4.27 15.05 -13.70
CA MET A 269 -3.14 14.42 -14.39
C MET A 269 -3.17 12.90 -14.33
N THR A 270 -3.69 12.33 -13.23
CA THR A 270 -3.69 10.87 -13.03
C THR A 270 -4.68 10.15 -13.94
N THR A 271 -4.47 8.86 -14.14
CA THR A 271 -5.28 8.04 -15.04
C THR A 271 -6.58 7.59 -14.39
N PRO A 272 -7.66 7.38 -15.16
CA PRO A 272 -8.74 6.50 -14.75
C PRO A 272 -8.22 5.07 -14.52
N PRO A 273 -9.08 4.13 -14.06
CA PRO A 273 -8.66 2.76 -13.81
C PRO A 273 -7.93 2.13 -14.99
N LEU A 274 -6.82 1.43 -14.70
CA LEU A 274 -5.99 0.79 -15.71
C LEU A 274 -6.43 -0.65 -15.99
N PRO A 275 -6.25 -1.15 -17.25
CA PRO A 275 -6.49 -2.54 -17.60
C PRO A 275 -5.61 -3.49 -16.78
N ARG A 276 -6.06 -4.75 -16.65
CA ARG A 276 -5.33 -5.78 -15.91
C ARG A 276 -5.07 -7.01 -16.73
N VAL A 277 -3.88 -7.58 -16.56
CA VAL A 277 -3.48 -8.81 -17.23
C VAL A 277 -4.06 -10.03 -16.50
N SER A 278 -4.62 -10.95 -17.27
CA SER A 278 -5.10 -12.27 -16.86
C SER A 278 -4.43 -13.37 -17.67
N ASP A 279 -4.65 -14.63 -17.32
CA ASP A 279 -4.23 -15.80 -18.08
C ASP A 279 -4.89 -15.90 -19.48
N ALA A 280 -5.98 -15.17 -19.71
CA ALA A 280 -6.66 -15.06 -20.99
C ALA A 280 -6.29 -13.79 -21.79
N GLY A 281 -5.34 -12.99 -21.31
CA GLY A 281 -4.94 -11.70 -21.88
C GLY A 281 -5.37 -10.51 -21.03
N GLU A 282 -5.26 -9.32 -21.60
CA GLU A 282 -5.63 -8.08 -20.94
C GLU A 282 -7.15 -7.93 -20.83
N VAL A 283 -7.63 -7.57 -19.65
CA VAL A 283 -9.05 -7.32 -19.37
C VAL A 283 -9.33 -5.83 -19.52
N ASP A 284 -10.17 -5.48 -20.48
CA ASP A 284 -10.61 -4.10 -20.72
C ASP A 284 -11.49 -3.61 -19.55
N VAL A 285 -11.11 -2.47 -18.97
CA VAL A 285 -11.82 -1.82 -17.86
C VAL A 285 -13.27 -1.49 -18.20
N TYR A 286 -13.52 -1.14 -19.47
CA TYR A 286 -14.85 -0.77 -19.97
C TYR A 286 -15.71 -1.95 -20.42
N SER A 287 -15.19 -3.18 -20.30
CA SER A 287 -16.01 -4.38 -20.52
C SER A 287 -17.26 -4.33 -19.64
N PRO A 288 -18.46 -4.64 -20.19
CA PRO A 288 -19.68 -4.64 -19.38
C PRO A 288 -19.72 -5.77 -18.33
N GLU A 289 -18.88 -6.77 -18.48
CA GLU A 289 -18.82 -7.93 -17.60
C GLU A 289 -18.00 -7.63 -16.37
N PHE A 290 -18.57 -7.91 -15.22
CA PHE A 290 -17.88 -7.74 -13.93
C PHE A 290 -16.71 -8.71 -13.79
N SER A 291 -15.59 -8.16 -13.34
CA SER A 291 -14.48 -8.93 -12.81
C SER A 291 -13.79 -8.17 -11.67
N ALA A 292 -13.29 -8.92 -10.70
CA ALA A 292 -12.57 -8.40 -9.54
C ALA A 292 -11.52 -9.40 -9.04
N PHE A 293 -10.55 -8.91 -8.27
CA PHE A 293 -9.64 -9.79 -7.54
C PHE A 293 -9.52 -9.38 -6.08
N VAL A 294 -9.27 -10.37 -5.23
CA VAL A 294 -9.05 -10.18 -3.79
C VAL A 294 -7.58 -9.81 -3.55
N PHE A 295 -7.32 -8.61 -3.02
CA PHE A 295 -5.96 -8.20 -2.71
C PHE A 295 -5.64 -8.19 -1.22
N LYS A 296 -6.68 -8.16 -0.37
CA LYS A 296 -6.54 -8.10 1.07
C LYS A 296 -7.66 -8.86 1.78
N ILE A 297 -7.33 -9.52 2.86
CA ILE A 297 -8.29 -10.11 3.80
C ILE A 297 -8.01 -9.54 5.18
N GLN A 298 -9.05 -9.19 5.92
CA GLN A 298 -8.93 -8.61 7.23
C GLN A 298 -10.00 -9.17 8.16
N ALA A 299 -9.58 -9.71 9.30
CA ALA A 299 -10.48 -10.25 10.31
C ALA A 299 -10.49 -9.38 11.58
N ASN A 300 -11.53 -9.58 12.40
CA ASN A 300 -11.67 -8.99 13.75
C ASN A 300 -11.58 -7.44 13.81
N MET A 301 -11.98 -6.76 12.74
CA MET A 301 -12.05 -5.28 12.73
C MET A 301 -13.01 -4.77 13.82
N ASN A 302 -14.06 -5.53 14.12
CA ASN A 302 -14.94 -5.28 15.25
C ASN A 302 -14.79 -6.39 16.29
N LYS A 303 -14.27 -6.06 17.47
CA LYS A 303 -14.08 -7.02 18.59
C LYS A 303 -15.38 -7.71 19.01
N ALA A 304 -16.54 -7.08 18.79
CA ALA A 304 -17.85 -7.61 19.18
C ALA A 304 -18.40 -8.66 18.20
N HIS A 305 -18.02 -8.62 16.93
CA HIS A 305 -18.69 -9.41 15.88
C HIS A 305 -17.80 -10.43 15.16
N ARG A 306 -16.49 -10.49 15.43
CA ARG A 306 -15.54 -11.41 14.77
C ARG A 306 -15.76 -11.51 13.26
N ASP A 307 -15.97 -10.35 12.63
CA ASP A 307 -16.17 -10.23 11.20
C ASP A 307 -14.87 -10.48 10.43
N ARG A 308 -14.98 -11.05 9.25
CA ARG A 308 -13.90 -11.18 8.28
C ARG A 308 -14.36 -10.57 6.97
N LEU A 309 -13.54 -9.68 6.41
CA LEU A 309 -13.79 -9.01 5.15
C LEU A 309 -12.71 -9.38 4.13
N ALA A 310 -13.15 -9.67 2.91
CA ALA A 310 -12.28 -9.74 1.74
C ALA A 310 -12.43 -8.44 0.95
N PHE A 311 -11.32 -7.73 0.76
CA PHE A 311 -11.27 -6.51 -0.05
C PHE A 311 -10.96 -6.87 -1.49
N MET A 312 -11.84 -6.45 -2.37
CA MET A 312 -11.79 -6.73 -3.81
C MET A 312 -11.63 -5.46 -4.59
N ARG A 313 -10.68 -5.45 -5.53
CA ARG A 313 -10.55 -4.43 -6.56
C ARG A 313 -11.38 -4.83 -7.75
N ILE A 314 -12.34 -4.01 -8.16
CA ILE A 314 -13.14 -4.21 -9.37
C ILE A 314 -12.29 -3.81 -10.58
N CYS A 315 -12.08 -4.73 -11.53
CA CYS A 315 -11.22 -4.56 -12.68
C CYS A 315 -11.98 -4.22 -13.96
N SER A 316 -13.21 -4.71 -14.09
CA SER A 316 -14.09 -4.41 -15.21
C SER A 316 -15.56 -4.43 -14.81
N GLY A 317 -16.39 -3.74 -15.58
CA GLY A 317 -17.83 -3.75 -15.47
C GLY A 317 -18.37 -3.10 -14.20
N LYS A 318 -19.50 -3.60 -13.75
CA LYS A 318 -20.27 -3.08 -12.62
C LYS A 318 -20.59 -4.21 -11.64
N PHE A 319 -20.32 -3.98 -10.37
CA PHE A 319 -20.85 -4.79 -9.28
C PHE A 319 -22.29 -4.38 -8.99
N GLU A 320 -23.17 -5.35 -8.82
CA GLU A 320 -24.55 -5.15 -8.38
C GLU A 320 -24.84 -6.09 -7.22
N ARG A 321 -25.42 -5.55 -6.16
CA ARG A 321 -25.82 -6.32 -4.99
C ARG A 321 -26.82 -7.41 -5.38
N ASP A 322 -26.80 -8.52 -4.66
CA ASP A 322 -27.69 -9.68 -4.84
C ASP A 322 -27.53 -10.45 -6.17
N THR A 323 -26.57 -10.06 -7.00
CA THR A 323 -26.20 -10.76 -8.23
C THR A 323 -25.37 -12.01 -7.93
N GLU A 324 -25.50 -13.04 -8.76
CA GLU A 324 -24.71 -14.27 -8.71
C GLU A 324 -23.40 -14.08 -9.47
N TYR A 325 -22.28 -14.26 -8.78
CA TYR A 325 -20.93 -14.21 -9.30
C TYR A 325 -20.29 -15.59 -9.30
N PHE A 326 -19.14 -15.72 -9.96
CA PHE A 326 -18.38 -16.95 -10.08
C PHE A 326 -17.00 -16.79 -9.43
N HIS A 327 -16.72 -17.59 -8.42
CA HIS A 327 -15.39 -17.69 -7.80
C HIS A 327 -14.54 -18.68 -8.58
N VAL A 328 -13.55 -18.18 -9.32
CA VAL A 328 -12.82 -18.94 -10.33
C VAL A 328 -12.00 -20.07 -9.70
N GLN A 329 -11.31 -19.81 -8.58
CA GLN A 329 -10.44 -20.77 -7.92
C GLN A 329 -11.22 -21.98 -7.36
N SER A 330 -12.38 -21.74 -6.76
CA SER A 330 -13.22 -22.84 -6.23
C SER A 330 -14.15 -23.47 -7.27
N GLY A 331 -14.34 -22.82 -8.43
CA GLY A 331 -15.28 -23.26 -9.44
C GLY A 331 -16.75 -23.16 -9.03
N ARG A 332 -17.08 -22.29 -8.06
CA ARG A 332 -18.44 -22.18 -7.49
C ARG A 332 -19.07 -20.83 -7.78
N LYS A 333 -20.38 -20.86 -7.96
CA LYS A 333 -21.21 -19.67 -7.99
C LYS A 333 -21.52 -19.22 -6.57
N MET A 334 -21.55 -17.92 -6.34
CA MET A 334 -21.84 -17.33 -5.03
C MET A 334 -22.45 -15.95 -5.14
N ARG A 335 -23.11 -15.50 -4.11
CA ARG A 335 -23.48 -14.10 -3.92
C ARG A 335 -22.50 -13.45 -2.95
N LEU A 336 -22.05 -12.25 -3.27
CA LEU A 336 -21.17 -11.47 -2.39
C LEU A 336 -22.03 -10.82 -1.31
N SER A 337 -21.83 -11.26 -0.06
CA SER A 337 -22.65 -10.84 1.08
C SER A 337 -22.13 -9.54 1.69
N GLN A 338 -23.06 -8.66 2.09
CA GLN A 338 -22.79 -7.42 2.80
C GLN A 338 -21.68 -6.59 2.15
N PRO A 339 -21.80 -6.23 0.85
CA PRO A 339 -20.79 -5.42 0.18
C PRO A 339 -20.74 -4.03 0.84
N GLN A 340 -19.54 -3.58 1.17
CA GLN A 340 -19.30 -2.36 1.92
C GLN A 340 -18.19 -1.55 1.27
N THR A 341 -18.33 -0.23 1.28
CA THR A 341 -17.20 0.69 1.08
C THR A 341 -16.79 1.29 2.42
N MET A 342 -15.55 1.73 2.50
CA MET A 342 -15.00 2.36 3.68
C MET A 342 -15.00 3.88 3.46
N MET A 343 -16.03 4.56 3.95
CA MET A 343 -16.12 6.02 3.95
C MET A 343 -15.39 6.57 5.18
N ALA A 344 -14.13 6.96 5.00
CA ALA A 344 -13.26 7.39 6.11
C ALA A 344 -13.15 6.34 7.24
N ALA A 345 -13.95 6.44 8.29
CA ALA A 345 -13.96 5.49 9.41
C ALA A 345 -15.28 4.68 9.52
N GLU A 346 -16.23 4.95 8.62
CA GLU A 346 -17.55 4.31 8.64
C GLU A 346 -17.70 3.35 7.48
N ARG A 347 -18.47 2.30 7.69
CA ARG A 347 -18.78 1.29 6.68
C ARG A 347 -20.16 1.59 6.11
N GLU A 348 -20.24 1.76 4.81
CA GLU A 348 -21.51 1.92 4.12
C GLU A 348 -21.80 0.71 3.23
N ILE A 349 -23.02 0.21 3.28
CA ILE A 349 -23.47 -0.85 2.37
C ILE A 349 -23.61 -0.25 0.97
N VAL A 350 -23.10 -0.97 -0.02
CA VAL A 350 -23.07 -0.53 -1.41
C VAL A 350 -23.97 -1.41 -2.25
N ASP A 351 -24.87 -0.81 -2.99
CA ASP A 351 -25.73 -1.52 -3.94
C ASP A 351 -25.05 -1.69 -5.30
N GLU A 352 -24.21 -0.71 -5.69
CA GLU A 352 -23.50 -0.67 -6.96
C GLU A 352 -22.07 -0.16 -6.77
N ALA A 353 -21.12 -0.75 -7.51
CA ALA A 353 -19.75 -0.27 -7.61
C ALA A 353 -19.19 -0.57 -9.00
N TYR A 354 -18.20 0.19 -9.44
CA TYR A 354 -17.72 0.15 -10.82
C TYR A 354 -16.23 -0.20 -10.89
N ALA A 355 -15.76 -0.56 -12.08
CA ALA A 355 -14.32 -0.74 -12.29
C ALA A 355 -13.54 0.47 -11.76
N GLY A 356 -12.54 0.20 -10.96
CA GLY A 356 -11.83 1.23 -10.20
C GLY A 356 -12.15 1.23 -8.71
N ASP A 357 -13.36 0.86 -8.31
CA ASP A 357 -13.73 0.83 -6.89
C ASP A 357 -13.12 -0.36 -6.14
N ILE A 358 -13.04 -0.18 -4.84
CA ILE A 358 -12.70 -1.24 -3.89
C ILE A 358 -13.90 -1.48 -2.99
N ILE A 359 -14.33 -2.72 -2.93
CA ILE A 359 -15.39 -3.17 -2.04
C ILE A 359 -14.87 -4.20 -1.04
N GLY A 360 -15.32 -4.11 0.21
CA GLY A 360 -15.16 -5.15 1.21
C GLY A 360 -16.42 -6.02 1.23
N VAL A 361 -16.27 -7.34 1.16
CA VAL A 361 -17.38 -8.27 1.29
C VAL A 361 -17.17 -9.18 2.49
N PHE A 362 -18.27 -9.57 3.13
CA PHE A 362 -18.18 -10.54 4.21
C PHE A 362 -17.63 -11.87 3.70
N ASP A 363 -16.61 -12.38 4.37
CA ASP A 363 -15.94 -13.63 4.03
C ASP A 363 -16.17 -14.71 5.10
N PRO A 364 -16.93 -15.75 4.83
CA PRO A 364 -17.09 -16.88 5.74
C PRO A 364 -15.84 -17.80 5.80
N GLY A 365 -14.72 -17.42 5.22
CA GLY A 365 -13.48 -18.19 5.14
C GLY A 365 -13.28 -18.90 3.79
N ILE A 366 -13.88 -18.36 2.73
CA ILE A 366 -13.82 -18.93 1.38
C ILE A 366 -12.72 -18.29 0.54
N PHE A 367 -12.50 -16.97 0.71
CA PHE A 367 -11.57 -16.22 -0.12
C PHE A 367 -10.13 -16.35 0.36
N SER A 368 -9.23 -16.32 -0.63
CA SER A 368 -7.80 -16.18 -0.47
C SER A 368 -7.30 -14.94 -1.21
N ILE A 369 -6.17 -14.37 -0.78
CA ILE A 369 -5.51 -13.29 -1.50
C ILE A 369 -5.10 -13.79 -2.89
N GLY A 370 -5.42 -13.01 -3.94
CA GLY A 370 -5.21 -13.38 -5.33
C GLY A 370 -6.40 -14.06 -6.01
N ASP A 371 -7.49 -14.37 -5.27
CA ASP A 371 -8.67 -14.97 -5.86
C ASP A 371 -9.35 -14.03 -6.86
N THR A 372 -9.85 -14.62 -7.95
CA THR A 372 -10.54 -13.92 -9.04
C THR A 372 -12.03 -14.21 -8.98
N ILE A 373 -12.83 -13.15 -9.08
CA ILE A 373 -14.27 -13.19 -9.13
C ILE A 373 -14.74 -12.64 -10.48
N THR A 374 -15.61 -13.38 -11.17
CA THR A 374 -16.11 -13.01 -12.51
C THR A 374 -17.62 -13.23 -12.61
N MET A 375 -18.18 -12.87 -13.77
CA MET A 375 -19.53 -13.31 -14.10
C MET A 375 -19.57 -14.82 -14.37
N PRO A 376 -20.69 -15.52 -14.10
CA PRO A 376 -20.84 -16.92 -14.46
C PRO A 376 -20.57 -17.18 -15.94
N GLY A 377 -19.73 -18.18 -16.25
CA GLY A 377 -19.31 -18.52 -17.61
C GLY A 377 -17.94 -17.98 -18.03
N LYS A 378 -17.37 -17.06 -17.30
CA LYS A 378 -15.99 -16.56 -17.50
C LYS A 378 -15.04 -17.25 -16.49
N LYS A 379 -13.92 -17.76 -16.97
CA LYS A 379 -13.02 -18.60 -16.15
C LYS A 379 -11.56 -18.16 -16.18
N PHE A 380 -11.28 -16.92 -16.61
CA PHE A 380 -9.92 -16.39 -16.55
C PHE A 380 -9.51 -16.06 -15.10
N ARG A 381 -8.21 -16.02 -14.87
CA ARG A 381 -7.60 -15.64 -13.58
C ARG A 381 -6.72 -14.43 -13.77
N PHE A 382 -6.83 -13.46 -12.88
CA PHE A 382 -5.84 -12.40 -12.81
C PHE A 382 -4.49 -12.99 -12.34
N SER A 383 -3.40 -12.39 -12.80
CA SER A 383 -2.05 -12.74 -12.35
C SER A 383 -1.99 -12.72 -10.83
N GLY A 384 -1.41 -13.76 -10.25
CA GLY A 384 -1.33 -13.91 -8.79
C GLY A 384 -0.57 -12.76 -8.13
N ILE A 385 -0.88 -12.52 -6.86
CA ILE A 385 -0.10 -11.62 -6.02
C ILE A 385 1.04 -12.44 -5.44
N PRO A 386 2.32 -12.13 -5.74
CA PRO A 386 3.44 -12.88 -5.20
C PRO A 386 3.52 -12.74 -3.68
N THR A 387 3.94 -13.81 -3.03
CA THR A 387 4.23 -13.85 -1.60
C THR A 387 5.75 -13.73 -1.41
N PHE A 388 6.21 -12.88 -0.51
CA PHE A 388 7.64 -12.73 -0.25
C PHE A 388 8.20 -13.93 0.51
N GLU A 389 9.46 -14.28 0.23
CA GLU A 389 10.18 -15.27 1.01
C GLU A 389 10.34 -14.75 2.46
N PRO A 390 10.00 -15.53 3.48
CA PRO A 390 10.26 -15.15 4.86
C PRO A 390 11.77 -15.10 5.14
N GLU A 391 12.20 -14.07 5.86
CA GLU A 391 13.59 -13.86 6.26
C GLU A 391 13.84 -14.30 7.72
N HIS A 392 12.77 -14.39 8.52
CA HIS A 392 12.86 -14.74 9.94
C HIS A 392 11.86 -15.83 10.30
N PHE A 393 12.29 -16.75 11.16
CA PHE A 393 11.49 -17.92 11.52
C PHE A 393 11.47 -18.16 13.02
N MET A 394 10.30 -18.51 13.55
CA MET A 394 10.11 -18.92 14.93
C MET A 394 9.28 -20.20 15.02
N LEU A 395 9.65 -21.06 15.95
CA LEU A 395 8.79 -22.15 16.42
C LEU A 395 7.83 -21.60 17.46
N VAL A 396 6.54 -21.79 17.23
CA VAL A 396 5.49 -21.18 18.05
C VAL A 396 4.54 -22.24 18.58
N SER A 397 4.23 -22.16 19.86
CA SER A 397 3.26 -23.00 20.54
C SER A 397 2.47 -22.25 21.60
N PRO A 398 1.26 -22.69 21.98
CA PRO A 398 0.53 -22.07 23.08
C PRO A 398 1.18 -22.42 24.43
N LYS A 399 1.26 -21.45 25.35
CA LYS A 399 1.73 -21.71 26.73
C LYS A 399 0.75 -22.64 27.47
N ASP A 400 -0.54 -22.52 27.18
CA ASP A 400 -1.61 -23.31 27.74
C ASP A 400 -2.16 -24.27 26.69
N THR A 401 -1.93 -25.58 26.88
CA THR A 401 -2.39 -26.62 25.95
C THR A 401 -3.91 -26.73 25.86
N MET A 402 -4.66 -26.27 26.88
CA MET A 402 -6.11 -26.20 26.85
C MET A 402 -6.64 -25.22 25.79
N LYS A 403 -5.83 -24.26 25.40
CA LYS A 403 -6.17 -23.25 24.37
C LYS A 403 -5.79 -23.65 22.94
N ARG A 404 -5.48 -24.92 22.71
CA ARG A 404 -5.05 -25.45 21.39
C ARG A 404 -6.01 -25.09 20.25
N LYS A 405 -7.33 -25.20 20.46
CA LYS A 405 -8.32 -24.85 19.42
C LYS A 405 -8.28 -23.37 19.04
N GLN A 406 -8.16 -22.50 20.05
CA GLN A 406 -8.04 -21.06 19.82
C GLN A 406 -6.70 -20.72 19.14
N PHE A 407 -5.62 -21.41 19.52
CA PHE A 407 -4.31 -21.27 18.90
C PHE A 407 -4.35 -21.59 17.40
N VAL A 408 -4.79 -22.78 17.04
CA VAL A 408 -4.89 -23.19 15.62
C VAL A 408 -5.74 -22.21 14.83
N LYS A 409 -6.93 -21.86 15.34
CA LYS A 409 -7.82 -20.90 14.68
C LYS A 409 -7.17 -19.54 14.50
N GLY A 410 -6.49 -18.99 15.51
CA GLY A 410 -5.84 -17.69 15.45
C GLY A 410 -4.69 -17.67 14.48
N VAL A 411 -3.82 -18.68 14.53
CA VAL A 411 -2.67 -18.81 13.61
C VAL A 411 -3.15 -18.92 12.15
N GLU A 412 -4.16 -19.76 11.89
CA GLU A 412 -4.74 -19.91 10.55
C GLU A 412 -5.36 -18.62 10.02
N GLN A 413 -6.14 -17.92 10.83
CA GLN A 413 -6.78 -16.67 10.40
C GLN A 413 -5.77 -15.56 10.12
N ILE A 414 -4.77 -15.37 11.00
CA ILE A 414 -3.74 -14.36 10.81
C ILE A 414 -2.86 -14.68 9.58
N ALA A 415 -2.60 -15.95 9.30
CA ALA A 415 -1.89 -16.37 8.10
C ALA A 415 -2.71 -16.14 6.82
N GLN A 416 -4.01 -16.37 6.85
CA GLN A 416 -4.90 -16.12 5.71
C GLN A 416 -5.04 -14.62 5.39
N GLU A 417 -4.84 -13.74 6.37
CA GLU A 417 -4.71 -12.29 6.15
C GLU A 417 -3.35 -11.92 5.52
N GLY A 418 -2.41 -12.88 5.47
CA GLY A 418 -1.06 -12.67 4.96
C GLY A 418 -0.14 -11.91 5.91
N ALA A 419 -0.52 -11.73 7.18
CA ALA A 419 0.33 -11.06 8.15
C ALA A 419 1.54 -11.90 8.58
N ILE A 420 1.42 -13.22 8.48
CA ILE A 420 2.46 -14.21 8.74
C ILE A 420 2.34 -15.35 7.72
N GLN A 421 3.42 -16.10 7.54
CA GLN A 421 3.41 -17.37 6.84
C GLN A 421 3.60 -18.51 7.84
N ILE A 422 2.91 -19.63 7.62
CA ILE A 422 2.95 -20.73 8.56
C ILE A 422 3.26 -22.04 7.86
N PHE A 423 4.09 -22.84 8.52
CA PHE A 423 4.57 -24.12 8.03
C PHE A 423 4.42 -25.17 9.10
N LYS A 424 4.06 -26.36 8.67
CA LYS A 424 4.01 -27.54 9.52
C LYS A 424 5.32 -28.30 9.43
N ILE A 425 5.69 -28.93 10.51
CA ILE A 425 6.76 -29.93 10.51
C ILE A 425 6.06 -31.27 10.17
N PRO A 426 6.45 -31.97 9.11
CA PRO A 426 5.88 -33.27 8.77
C PRO A 426 5.96 -34.22 9.96
N ASP A 427 4.90 -35.01 10.16
CA ASP A 427 4.74 -35.98 11.27
C ASP A 427 4.66 -35.37 12.70
N SER A 428 4.70 -34.07 12.85
CA SER A 428 4.40 -33.40 14.11
C SER A 428 2.92 -32.99 14.13
N GLY A 429 2.27 -33.09 15.30
CA GLY A 429 0.92 -32.55 15.47
C GLY A 429 0.94 -31.01 15.34
N PHE A 430 -0.26 -30.39 15.29
CA PHE A 430 -0.44 -28.93 15.35
C PHE A 430 -0.08 -28.31 16.72
N GLU A 431 0.80 -28.95 17.49
CA GLU A 431 1.21 -28.43 18.78
C GLU A 431 2.25 -27.34 18.63
N ASP A 432 3.15 -27.50 17.64
CA ASP A 432 4.18 -26.55 17.28
C ASP A 432 4.04 -26.19 15.80
N VAL A 433 4.04 -24.91 15.49
CA VAL A 433 3.97 -24.36 14.13
C VAL A 433 5.20 -23.52 13.88
N VAL A 434 5.82 -23.65 12.73
CA VAL A 434 6.86 -22.74 12.27
C VAL A 434 6.18 -21.52 11.66
N VAL A 435 6.47 -20.35 12.20
CA VAL A 435 5.99 -19.06 11.69
C VAL A 435 7.14 -18.35 11.00
N GLY A 436 6.94 -17.98 9.74
CA GLY A 436 7.86 -17.18 8.94
C GLY A 436 7.32 -15.78 8.69
N VAL A 437 8.19 -14.78 8.71
CA VAL A 437 7.88 -13.37 8.47
C VAL A 437 9.00 -12.69 7.70
N VAL A 438 8.67 -11.60 7.01
CA VAL A 438 9.65 -10.76 6.28
C VAL A 438 10.42 -9.86 7.25
N GLY A 439 9.76 -9.37 8.31
CA GLY A 439 10.37 -8.49 9.31
C GLY A 439 9.97 -8.85 10.73
N THR A 440 10.86 -8.61 11.66
CA THR A 440 10.72 -9.07 13.07
C THR A 440 9.55 -8.43 13.82
N LEU A 441 9.14 -7.20 13.47
CA LEU A 441 7.96 -6.55 14.07
C LEU A 441 6.65 -7.32 13.81
N GLN A 442 6.59 -8.11 12.73
CA GLN A 442 5.42 -8.95 12.47
C GLN A 442 5.20 -10.00 13.57
N PHE A 443 6.27 -10.49 14.22
CA PHE A 443 6.13 -11.39 15.37
C PHE A 443 5.50 -10.70 16.59
N ASP A 444 5.86 -9.44 16.85
CA ASP A 444 5.29 -8.69 17.96
C ASP A 444 3.79 -8.43 17.72
N VAL A 445 3.43 -8.09 16.48
CA VAL A 445 2.02 -7.91 16.08
C VAL A 445 1.26 -9.23 16.19
N PHE A 446 1.86 -10.33 15.75
CA PHE A 446 1.29 -11.66 15.85
C PHE A 446 1.05 -12.07 17.31
N GLU A 447 2.05 -11.92 18.21
CA GLU A 447 1.90 -12.22 19.64
C GLU A 447 0.81 -11.36 20.27
N TYR A 448 0.80 -10.05 19.97
CA TYR A 448 -0.22 -9.12 20.45
C TYR A 448 -1.62 -9.55 20.03
N ARG A 449 -1.82 -9.90 18.75
CA ARG A 449 -3.11 -10.33 18.21
C ARG A 449 -3.57 -11.65 18.81
N MET A 450 -2.66 -12.63 18.92
CA MET A 450 -2.96 -13.92 19.54
C MET A 450 -3.44 -13.78 20.99
N LYS A 451 -2.82 -12.89 21.73
CA LYS A 451 -3.21 -12.60 23.12
C LYS A 451 -4.55 -11.85 23.20
N ASN A 452 -4.72 -10.77 22.43
CA ASN A 452 -5.84 -9.84 22.61
C ASN A 452 -7.10 -10.23 21.83
N GLU A 453 -6.97 -10.93 20.70
CA GLU A 453 -8.09 -11.35 19.85
C GLU A 453 -8.51 -12.79 20.13
N TYR A 454 -7.55 -13.68 20.41
CA TYR A 454 -7.81 -15.12 20.61
C TYR A 454 -7.61 -15.58 22.04
N GLY A 455 -7.06 -14.74 22.92
CA GLY A 455 -6.84 -15.04 24.34
C GLY A 455 -5.74 -16.08 24.58
N VAL A 456 -4.78 -16.22 23.67
CA VAL A 456 -3.69 -17.22 23.72
C VAL A 456 -2.36 -16.56 23.97
N ASP A 457 -1.69 -16.91 25.05
CA ASP A 457 -0.28 -16.56 25.28
C ASP A 457 0.63 -17.55 24.56
N LEU A 458 1.63 -17.04 23.85
CA LEU A 458 2.52 -17.83 23.01
C LEU A 458 3.87 -18.10 23.69
N ARG A 459 4.43 -19.29 23.42
CA ARG A 459 5.87 -19.58 23.56
C ARG A 459 6.46 -19.49 22.16
N MET A 460 7.50 -18.67 21.99
CA MET A 460 8.15 -18.44 20.71
C MET A 460 9.66 -18.66 20.86
N SER A 461 10.26 -19.41 19.94
CA SER A 461 11.70 -19.73 19.92
C SER A 461 12.25 -19.51 18.52
N GLY A 462 13.30 -18.71 18.39
CA GLY A 462 13.95 -18.43 17.11
C GLY A 462 14.50 -19.70 16.45
N LEU A 463 14.36 -19.77 15.13
CA LEU A 463 14.92 -20.83 14.29
C LEU A 463 15.99 -20.24 13.36
N PRO A 464 17.09 -20.97 13.11
CA PRO A 464 18.22 -20.47 12.35
C PRO A 464 18.02 -20.66 10.81
N TYR A 465 16.82 -20.34 10.32
CA TYR A 465 16.53 -20.43 8.88
C TYR A 465 16.62 -19.05 8.25
N GLU A 466 17.19 -19.01 7.04
CA GLU A 466 17.36 -17.80 6.23
C GLU A 466 16.74 -17.95 4.84
N HIS A 467 16.58 -19.21 4.35
CA HIS A 467 16.08 -19.50 3.01
C HIS A 467 15.03 -20.61 3.01
N LEU A 468 14.08 -20.49 2.09
CA LEU A 468 13.12 -21.54 1.74
C LEU A 468 13.25 -21.92 0.28
N ARG A 469 13.14 -23.23 -0.01
CA ARG A 469 13.02 -23.74 -1.38
C ARG A 469 11.86 -24.71 -1.48
N LEU A 470 11.08 -24.57 -2.55
CA LEU A 470 10.00 -25.49 -2.86
C LEU A 470 10.55 -26.76 -3.49
N ILE A 471 10.12 -27.92 -3.04
CA ILE A 471 10.44 -29.19 -3.68
C ILE A 471 9.51 -29.35 -4.89
N ARG A 472 10.06 -29.23 -6.11
CA ARG A 472 9.33 -29.48 -7.35
C ARG A 472 9.33 -30.98 -7.69
N GLU A 473 10.49 -31.61 -7.64
CA GLU A 473 10.65 -33.03 -7.88
C GLU A 473 11.55 -33.64 -6.80
N CYS A 474 11.14 -34.79 -6.28
CA CYS A 474 11.90 -35.53 -5.29
C CYS A 474 12.08 -36.98 -5.77
N PRO A 475 13.33 -37.48 -5.91
CA PRO A 475 13.61 -38.83 -6.40
C PRO A 475 13.30 -39.93 -5.39
N CYS A 476 13.08 -39.57 -4.11
CA CYS A 476 12.85 -40.49 -3.01
C CYS A 476 11.72 -39.94 -2.08
N ASP A 477 11.42 -40.68 -1.03
CA ASP A 477 10.57 -40.08 0.03
C ASP A 477 11.34 -38.88 0.65
N VAL A 478 10.65 -37.80 0.88
CA VAL A 478 11.23 -36.57 1.44
C VAL A 478 11.91 -36.81 2.80
N LYS A 479 11.51 -37.87 3.51
CA LYS A 479 12.12 -38.32 4.76
C LYS A 479 13.52 -38.91 4.58
N ASP A 480 13.79 -39.45 3.41
CA ASP A 480 15.06 -40.09 3.08
C ASP A 480 16.09 -39.12 2.47
N LEU A 481 15.73 -37.85 2.32
CA LEU A 481 16.65 -36.81 1.85
C LEU A 481 17.83 -36.62 2.81
N MET A 482 19.04 -36.57 2.26
CA MET A 482 20.25 -36.28 3.02
C MET A 482 20.33 -34.80 3.32
N LEU A 483 19.73 -34.41 4.47
CA LEU A 483 19.72 -33.04 4.95
C LEU A 483 21.02 -32.71 5.68
N CYS A 484 21.50 -31.48 5.55
CA CYS A 484 22.61 -30.98 6.38
C CYS A 484 22.08 -30.42 7.72
N SER A 485 22.99 -30.26 8.69
CA SER A 485 22.68 -29.60 9.95
C SER A 485 22.12 -28.19 9.70
N GLY A 486 20.99 -27.86 10.32
CA GLY A 486 20.32 -26.57 10.14
C GLY A 486 19.31 -26.54 8.98
N SER A 487 19.12 -27.64 8.25
CA SER A 487 18.06 -27.78 7.25
C SER A 487 16.90 -28.62 7.76
N ARG A 488 15.69 -28.30 7.35
CA ARG A 488 14.48 -29.03 7.76
C ARG A 488 13.41 -29.03 6.67
N VAL A 489 12.75 -30.16 6.50
CA VAL A 489 11.57 -30.25 5.67
C VAL A 489 10.38 -29.63 6.40
N LEU A 490 9.64 -28.80 5.69
CA LEU A 490 8.44 -28.14 6.11
C LEU A 490 7.32 -28.41 5.10
N GLU A 491 6.07 -28.20 5.51
CA GLU A 491 4.90 -28.26 4.65
C GLU A 491 4.07 -26.98 4.84
N ASP A 492 3.69 -26.32 3.76
CA ASP A 492 2.83 -25.15 3.83
C ASP A 492 1.34 -25.55 3.96
N PHE A 493 0.48 -24.52 4.03
CA PHE A 493 -0.98 -24.72 4.13
C PHE A 493 -1.64 -25.37 2.90
N LYS A 494 -0.97 -25.27 1.74
CA LYS A 494 -1.44 -25.87 0.50
C LYS A 494 -0.97 -27.34 0.34
N GLY A 495 -0.26 -27.86 1.36
CA GLY A 495 0.33 -29.19 1.34
C GLY A 495 1.58 -29.31 0.48
N ARG A 496 2.20 -28.17 0.08
CA ARG A 496 3.44 -28.18 -0.66
C ARG A 496 4.60 -28.44 0.29
N LYS A 497 5.52 -29.29 -0.14
CA LYS A 497 6.73 -29.61 0.64
C LYS A 497 7.85 -28.64 0.31
N LEU A 498 8.51 -28.16 1.35
CA LEU A 498 9.56 -27.15 1.28
C LEU A 498 10.74 -27.61 2.15
N ILE A 499 11.92 -27.03 1.88
CA ILE A 499 13.06 -27.19 2.75
C ILE A 499 13.50 -25.80 3.22
N ALA A 500 13.60 -25.64 4.54
CA ALA A 500 14.20 -24.48 5.19
C ALA A 500 15.69 -24.71 5.40
N PHE A 501 16.50 -23.67 5.15
CA PHE A 501 17.95 -23.72 5.21
C PHE A 501 18.50 -22.60 6.08
N GLY A 502 19.56 -22.90 6.84
CA GLY A 502 20.29 -21.91 7.63
C GLY A 502 21.36 -21.14 6.86
N GLY A 503 21.39 -21.22 5.53
CA GLY A 503 22.30 -20.49 4.66
C GLY A 503 22.44 -21.11 3.28
N GLU A 504 22.96 -20.35 2.34
CA GLU A 504 23.03 -20.73 0.92
C GLU A 504 23.95 -21.95 0.64
N TRP A 505 25.00 -22.11 1.46
CA TRP A 505 25.86 -23.31 1.40
C TRP A 505 25.05 -24.60 1.59
N SER A 506 24.05 -24.59 2.46
CA SER A 506 23.20 -25.75 2.75
C SER A 506 22.34 -26.15 1.55
N VAL A 507 21.93 -25.19 0.73
CA VAL A 507 21.20 -25.43 -0.54
C VAL A 507 22.11 -26.18 -1.51
N GLY A 508 23.36 -25.71 -1.71
CA GLY A 508 24.34 -26.33 -2.56
C GLY A 508 24.73 -27.74 -2.10
N PHE A 509 24.81 -27.97 -0.79
CA PHE A 509 25.06 -29.30 -0.22
C PHE A 509 23.93 -30.28 -0.59
N LEU A 510 22.68 -29.87 -0.38
CA LEU A 510 21.53 -30.72 -0.58
C LEU A 510 21.38 -31.18 -2.03
N THR A 511 21.50 -30.25 -2.98
CA THR A 511 21.41 -30.57 -4.41
C THR A 511 22.51 -31.50 -4.89
N LYS A 512 23.72 -31.42 -4.30
CA LYS A 512 24.85 -32.28 -4.60
C LYS A 512 24.69 -33.72 -4.09
N HIS A 513 24.01 -33.92 -2.96
CA HIS A 513 23.91 -35.21 -2.28
C HIS A 513 22.58 -35.93 -2.51
N ASN A 514 21.62 -35.29 -3.19
CA ASN A 514 20.34 -35.91 -3.56
C ASN A 514 20.12 -35.74 -5.06
N GLU A 515 20.71 -36.70 -5.84
CA GLU A 515 20.64 -36.69 -7.30
C GLU A 515 19.18 -36.79 -7.77
N GLY A 516 18.76 -35.88 -8.67
CA GLY A 516 17.38 -35.80 -9.16
C GLY A 516 16.43 -34.95 -8.30
N LEU A 517 16.88 -34.34 -7.19
CA LEU A 517 16.11 -33.38 -6.45
C LEU A 517 16.09 -32.02 -7.18
N ILE A 518 14.89 -31.53 -7.50
CA ILE A 518 14.72 -30.23 -8.14
C ILE A 518 14.01 -29.29 -7.15
N LEU A 519 14.67 -28.18 -6.88
CA LEU A 519 14.18 -27.11 -5.99
C LEU A 519 13.88 -25.86 -6.80
N ASP A 520 12.77 -25.21 -6.48
CA ASP A 520 12.39 -23.91 -7.01
C ASP A 520 12.56 -22.82 -5.95
N ASP A 521 12.89 -21.63 -6.41
CA ASP A 521 12.85 -20.44 -5.57
C ASP A 521 11.42 -20.11 -5.16
N TRP A 522 11.25 -19.53 -3.95
CA TRP A 522 9.94 -19.17 -3.40
C TRP A 522 9.11 -18.28 -4.32
N LEU A 523 9.76 -17.36 -5.04
CA LEU A 523 9.10 -16.42 -5.96
C LEU A 523 8.66 -17.03 -7.30
N SER A 524 9.04 -18.27 -7.58
CA SER A 524 8.72 -18.96 -8.86
C SER A 524 7.34 -19.62 -8.86
N VAL A 525 6.52 -19.40 -7.83
CA VAL A 525 5.26 -20.15 -7.59
C VAL A 525 4.03 -19.31 -7.82
#